data_851c597288c8a0f30d4fcec4faad7cb2
#
_entry.id   851c597288c8a0f30d4fcec4faad7cb2
#
_cell.length_a   1.000
_cell.length_b   1.000
_cell.length_c   1.000
_cell.angle_alpha   90.00
_cell.angle_beta   90.00
_cell.angle_gamma   90.00
#
_symmetry.space_group_name_H-M   'P 1'
#
loop_
_entity.id
_entity.type
_entity.pdbx_description
1 polymer ?
#
loop_
_entity_poly.entity_id
_entity_poly.type
_entity_poly.pdbx_seq_one_letter_code
_entity_poly.pdbx_strand_id
1 'polypeptide(L)'
;MKIEPRKRLNLKGDTIMSIKRRTSDKSKNPIKRLATEVESTIQAADNEQRIQKIQSVLKKKNKEEILQDVLEKYYNSQELKPYQAELIKMQRHLERTQKKMVVLFDGRDASGKGGTIRRVTRYMNEKRYRVVALGKPSKHQKTELHIKRYIEHFPRAGEIVLFDRSWYNRALVERVMGFCTRKQYKRFLKKVFFYEQNFLEDEGRTVLLKLYFSVTKEEQNKRFERRKNDPLRKWKLSEVDLQAQELWHEFTLRKFKMLKGTHTQLMPWYIIRSNDKHLARRETMKLILNSVGYIGRSRKLNFTTDPEIVISGDRELQLMKKQKRKFGEYSD
;
A
#
# COMPACT_ATOMS: atom_id res chain seq x y z
N MET A 1 0.06 16.75 -67.23
CA MET A 1 -0.95 15.90 -66.58
C MET A 1 -1.57 16.74 -65.44
N LYS A 2 -2.76 17.31 -65.68
CA LYS A 2 -3.44 18.26 -64.78
C LYS A 2 -4.11 17.47 -63.65
N ILE A 3 -3.88 17.81 -62.39
CA ILE A 3 -4.55 17.24 -61.24
C ILE A 3 -5.65 18.22 -60.83
N GLU A 4 -6.90 17.79 -60.90
CA GLU A 4 -8.10 18.53 -60.50
C GLU A 4 -8.19 18.63 -58.95
N PRO A 5 -8.74 19.73 -58.42
CA PRO A 5 -8.92 19.92 -56.98
C PRO A 5 -10.19 19.24 -56.49
N ARG A 6 -10.04 18.51 -55.38
CA ARG A 6 -11.16 17.84 -54.68
C ARG A 6 -12.12 18.87 -54.09
N LYS A 7 -13.41 18.65 -54.30
CA LYS A 7 -14.55 19.43 -53.79
C LYS A 7 -14.54 19.42 -52.24
N ARG A 8 -14.63 20.63 -51.65
CA ARG A 8 -14.94 20.79 -50.23
C ARG A 8 -16.41 20.41 -49.97
N LEU A 9 -16.63 19.44 -49.10
CA LEU A 9 -17.96 19.15 -48.56
C LEU A 9 -18.35 20.24 -47.54
N ASN A 10 -19.46 20.88 -47.83
CA ASN A 10 -20.04 21.96 -47.03
C ASN A 10 -20.89 21.33 -45.88
N LEU A 11 -20.31 21.07 -44.70
CA LEU A 11 -21.01 20.56 -43.53
C LEU A 11 -21.41 21.72 -42.59
N LYS A 12 -22.30 22.58 -43.06
CA LYS A 12 -22.95 23.61 -42.22
C LYS A 12 -24.47 23.49 -42.43
N GLY A 13 -25.16 22.87 -41.52
CA GLY A 13 -26.62 22.92 -41.46
C GLY A 13 -27.22 21.90 -40.46
N ASP A 14 -26.93 20.65 -40.62
CA ASP A 14 -27.72 19.61 -39.94
C ASP A 14 -27.18 19.16 -38.59
N THR A 15 -25.89 19.43 -38.23
CA THR A 15 -25.30 18.99 -36.99
C THR A 15 -25.68 19.87 -35.79
N ILE A 16 -26.06 21.15 -36.02
CA ILE A 16 -26.42 22.10 -34.94
C ILE A 16 -27.85 21.88 -34.45
N MET A 17 -28.75 21.40 -35.30
CA MET A 17 -30.14 21.10 -34.90
C MET A 17 -30.27 19.81 -34.07
N SER A 18 -29.40 18.83 -34.26
CA SER A 18 -29.43 17.60 -33.45
C SER A 18 -28.85 17.77 -32.03
N ILE A 19 -27.94 18.73 -31.86
CA ILE A 19 -27.33 19.05 -30.56
C ILE A 19 -28.30 19.89 -29.68
N LYS A 20 -29.09 20.77 -30.27
CA LYS A 20 -30.05 21.61 -29.51
C LYS A 20 -31.28 20.85 -28.99
N ARG A 21 -31.65 19.71 -29.59
CA ARG A 21 -32.75 18.86 -29.07
C ARG A 21 -32.35 17.91 -27.94
N ARG A 22 -31.03 17.75 -27.62
CA ARG A 22 -30.56 16.92 -26.52
C ARG A 22 -30.34 17.68 -25.21
N THR A 23 -30.54 18.99 -25.14
CA THR A 23 -30.25 19.80 -23.94
C THR A 23 -31.47 20.18 -23.10
N SER A 24 -32.66 19.64 -23.39
CA SER A 24 -33.88 19.95 -22.59
C SER A 24 -34.29 18.85 -21.57
N ASP A 25 -33.51 17.79 -21.43
CA ASP A 25 -33.77 16.76 -20.40
C ASP A 25 -33.07 17.10 -19.09
N LYS A 26 -33.73 17.92 -18.28
CA LYS A 26 -33.28 18.34 -16.93
C LYS A 26 -33.30 17.19 -15.88
N SER A 27 -33.42 15.91 -16.29
CA SER A 27 -33.48 14.75 -15.38
C SER A 27 -32.16 14.06 -15.13
N LYS A 28 -31.01 14.60 -15.56
CA LYS A 28 -29.70 13.94 -15.45
C LYS A 28 -28.89 14.39 -14.24
N ASN A 29 -29.50 14.27 -13.06
CA ASN A 29 -28.71 14.23 -11.83
C ASN A 29 -27.93 12.90 -11.81
N PRO A 30 -26.57 12.91 -11.82
CA PRO A 30 -25.73 11.70 -11.77
C PRO A 30 -26.11 10.76 -10.62
N ILE A 31 -26.61 11.32 -9.53
CA ILE A 31 -27.09 10.62 -8.33
C ILE A 31 -28.36 9.81 -8.64
N LYS A 32 -29.31 10.38 -9.39
CA LYS A 32 -30.53 9.65 -9.81
C LYS A 32 -30.20 8.50 -10.75
N ARG A 33 -29.22 8.71 -11.66
CA ARG A 33 -28.77 7.68 -12.60
C ARG A 33 -28.08 6.52 -11.88
N LEU A 34 -27.22 6.84 -10.89
CA LEU A 34 -26.58 5.82 -10.05
C LEU A 34 -27.60 5.08 -9.18
N ALA A 35 -28.59 5.78 -8.63
CA ALA A 35 -29.67 5.17 -7.85
C ALA A 35 -30.51 4.23 -8.74
N THR A 36 -30.83 4.63 -9.98
CA THR A 36 -31.59 3.81 -10.93
C THR A 36 -30.76 2.62 -11.45
N GLU A 37 -29.45 2.78 -11.68
CA GLU A 37 -28.52 1.68 -12.02
C GLU A 37 -28.37 0.69 -10.86
N VAL A 38 -28.27 1.17 -9.64
CA VAL A 38 -28.23 0.34 -8.42
C VAL A 38 -29.57 -0.40 -8.25
N GLU A 39 -30.70 0.28 -8.44
CA GLU A 39 -32.02 -0.33 -8.37
C GLU A 39 -32.25 -1.36 -9.51
N SER A 40 -31.81 -1.08 -10.73
CA SER A 40 -31.91 -2.03 -11.83
C SER A 40 -30.97 -3.24 -11.66
N THR A 41 -29.78 -3.04 -11.11
CA THR A 41 -28.84 -4.12 -10.77
C THR A 41 -29.35 -4.98 -9.61
N ILE A 42 -30.06 -4.38 -8.68
CA ILE A 42 -30.74 -5.08 -7.56
C ILE A 42 -31.91 -5.90 -8.09
N GLN A 43 -32.69 -5.37 -9.03
CA GLN A 43 -33.82 -6.09 -9.66
C GLN A 43 -33.40 -7.24 -10.58
N ALA A 44 -32.20 -7.16 -11.19
CA ALA A 44 -31.65 -8.20 -12.06
C ALA A 44 -30.94 -9.34 -11.31
N ALA A 45 -30.82 -9.28 -9.99
CA ALA A 45 -30.13 -10.29 -9.21
C ALA A 45 -31.11 -11.32 -8.64
N ASP A 46 -31.14 -12.52 -9.24
CA ASP A 46 -31.95 -13.69 -8.87
C ASP A 46 -31.64 -14.28 -7.45
N ASN A 47 -31.16 -13.48 -6.52
CA ASN A 47 -30.71 -13.96 -5.21
C ASN A 47 -31.38 -13.18 -4.07
N GLU A 48 -32.61 -13.61 -3.70
CA GLU A 48 -33.41 -12.99 -2.64
C GLU A 48 -32.66 -12.72 -1.33
N GLN A 49 -31.78 -13.62 -0.92
CA GLN A 49 -30.94 -13.41 0.28
C GLN A 49 -29.95 -12.24 0.13
N ARG A 50 -29.44 -12.04 -1.08
CA ARG A 50 -28.53 -10.94 -1.37
C ARG A 50 -29.26 -9.60 -1.42
N ILE A 51 -30.46 -9.59 -1.97
CA ILE A 51 -31.36 -8.42 -1.99
C ILE A 51 -31.80 -8.05 -0.58
N GLN A 52 -32.23 -9.01 0.24
CA GLN A 52 -32.60 -8.78 1.62
C GLN A 52 -31.42 -8.24 2.47
N LYS A 53 -30.21 -8.75 2.23
CA LYS A 53 -28.99 -8.26 2.90
C LYS A 53 -28.63 -6.84 2.47
N ILE A 54 -28.74 -6.52 1.19
CA ILE A 54 -28.54 -5.16 0.66
C ILE A 54 -29.62 -4.22 1.22
N GLN A 55 -30.87 -4.62 1.21
CA GLN A 55 -31.98 -3.84 1.79
C GLN A 55 -31.82 -3.61 3.30
N SER A 56 -31.35 -4.61 4.05
CA SER A 56 -31.06 -4.47 5.48
C SER A 56 -29.91 -3.49 5.76
N VAL A 57 -28.90 -3.47 4.91
CA VAL A 57 -27.80 -2.48 4.98
C VAL A 57 -28.29 -1.08 4.60
N LEU A 58 -29.12 -0.97 3.56
CA LEU A 58 -29.73 0.30 3.13
C LEU A 58 -30.72 0.85 4.16
N LYS A 59 -31.46 -0.01 4.89
CA LYS A 59 -32.34 0.41 6.00
C LYS A 59 -31.56 0.84 7.24
N LYS A 60 -30.38 0.27 7.50
CA LYS A 60 -29.53 0.61 8.67
C LYS A 60 -28.70 1.87 8.48
N LYS A 61 -28.37 2.25 7.27
CA LYS A 61 -27.64 3.48 6.95
C LYS A 61 -28.58 4.47 6.26
N ASN A 62 -28.56 5.71 6.71
CA ASN A 62 -29.22 6.81 6.02
C ASN A 62 -28.65 6.91 4.58
N LYS A 63 -29.52 7.20 3.58
CA LYS A 63 -29.11 7.36 2.17
C LYS A 63 -27.95 8.36 2.00
N GLU A 64 -27.93 9.41 2.83
CA GLU A 64 -26.85 10.41 2.85
C GLU A 64 -25.51 9.84 3.29
N GLU A 65 -25.47 9.00 4.33
CA GLU A 65 -24.24 8.34 4.79
C GLU A 65 -23.66 7.39 3.73
N ILE A 66 -24.53 6.67 3.01
CA ILE A 66 -24.11 5.79 1.92
C ILE A 66 -23.52 6.61 0.79
N LEU A 67 -24.17 7.71 0.43
CA LEU A 67 -23.69 8.61 -0.61
C LEU A 67 -22.33 9.22 -0.24
N GLN A 68 -22.18 9.70 1.00
CA GLN A 68 -20.90 10.20 1.50
C GLN A 68 -19.80 9.14 1.44
N ASP A 69 -20.06 7.91 1.92
CA ASP A 69 -19.12 6.78 1.83
C ASP A 69 -18.68 6.49 0.39
N VAL A 70 -19.60 6.59 -0.57
CA VAL A 70 -19.33 6.33 -2.00
C VAL A 70 -18.51 7.47 -2.60
N LEU A 71 -18.90 8.72 -2.35
CA LEU A 71 -18.19 9.90 -2.81
C LEU A 71 -16.77 9.96 -2.24
N GLU A 72 -16.59 9.72 -0.95
CA GLU A 72 -15.29 9.66 -0.31
C GLU A 72 -14.39 8.60 -0.97
N LYS A 73 -14.89 7.39 -1.18
CA LYS A 73 -14.15 6.33 -1.87
C LYS A 73 -13.79 6.71 -3.30
N TYR A 74 -14.69 7.38 -4.00
CA TYR A 74 -14.46 7.87 -5.36
C TYR A 74 -13.35 8.93 -5.36
N TYR A 75 -13.47 10.00 -4.55
CA TYR A 75 -12.47 11.07 -4.45
C TYR A 75 -11.11 10.53 -4.01
N ASN A 76 -11.07 9.69 -2.99
CA ASN A 76 -9.86 9.00 -2.55
C ASN A 76 -9.19 8.19 -3.67
N SER A 77 -10.00 7.57 -4.52
CA SER A 77 -9.50 6.85 -5.71
C SER A 77 -8.94 7.79 -6.77
N GLN A 78 -9.60 8.93 -7.02
CA GLN A 78 -9.14 9.92 -8.01
C GLN A 78 -7.84 10.60 -7.55
N GLU A 79 -7.71 10.94 -6.27
CA GLU A 79 -6.52 11.58 -5.70
C GLU A 79 -5.25 10.72 -5.88
N LEU A 80 -5.37 9.39 -5.85
CA LEU A 80 -4.22 8.50 -6.04
C LEU A 80 -3.78 8.36 -7.51
N LYS A 81 -4.67 8.59 -8.49
CA LYS A 81 -4.38 8.36 -9.91
C LYS A 81 -3.17 9.13 -10.45
N PRO A 82 -2.97 10.42 -10.13
CA PRO A 82 -1.78 11.15 -10.58
C PRO A 82 -0.48 10.49 -10.10
N TYR A 83 -0.42 10.05 -8.84
CA TYR A 83 0.75 9.36 -8.29
C TYR A 83 0.94 7.97 -8.91
N GLN A 84 -0.14 7.27 -9.22
CA GLN A 84 -0.09 5.99 -9.94
C GLN A 84 0.44 6.16 -11.37
N ALA A 85 0.08 7.24 -12.05
CA ALA A 85 0.66 7.59 -13.36
C ALA A 85 2.18 7.87 -13.25
N GLU A 86 2.61 8.54 -12.18
CA GLU A 86 4.03 8.78 -11.93
C GLU A 86 4.78 7.47 -11.61
N LEU A 87 4.17 6.52 -10.90
CA LEU A 87 4.76 5.20 -10.66
C LEU A 87 5.02 4.42 -11.97
N ILE A 88 4.14 4.56 -12.98
CA ILE A 88 4.37 3.98 -14.31
C ILE A 88 5.60 4.63 -14.99
N LYS A 89 5.75 5.96 -14.91
CA LYS A 89 6.91 6.67 -15.46
C LYS A 89 8.21 6.25 -14.77
N MET A 90 8.18 6.15 -13.44
CA MET A 90 9.30 5.67 -12.65
C MET A 90 9.67 4.22 -13.01
N GLN A 91 8.70 3.33 -13.15
CA GLN A 91 8.93 1.95 -13.57
C GLN A 91 9.61 1.87 -14.95
N ARG A 92 9.13 2.64 -15.94
CA ARG A 92 9.77 2.74 -17.26
C ARG A 92 11.20 3.28 -17.19
N HIS A 93 11.45 4.21 -16.28
CA HIS A 93 12.80 4.72 -16.06
C HIS A 93 13.72 3.63 -15.49
N LEU A 94 13.30 2.89 -14.48
CA LEU A 94 14.06 1.77 -13.92
C LEU A 94 14.36 0.72 -14.98
N GLU A 95 13.37 0.39 -15.83
CA GLU A 95 13.56 -0.56 -16.95
C GLU A 95 14.63 -0.08 -17.93
N ARG A 96 14.57 1.19 -18.36
CA ARG A 96 15.56 1.75 -19.32
C ARG A 96 16.95 1.87 -18.73
N THR A 97 17.06 2.21 -17.46
CA THR A 97 18.36 2.39 -16.79
C THR A 97 18.89 1.12 -16.14
N GLN A 98 18.14 0.00 -16.28
CA GLN A 98 18.46 -1.30 -15.69
C GLN A 98 18.62 -1.25 -14.16
N LYS A 99 18.06 -0.21 -13.51
CA LYS A 99 18.06 -0.09 -12.06
C LYS A 99 17.06 -1.07 -11.43
N LYS A 100 17.38 -1.52 -10.23
CA LYS A 100 16.57 -2.44 -9.44
C LYS A 100 15.96 -1.72 -8.25
N MET A 101 14.75 -2.13 -7.84
CA MET A 101 14.15 -1.57 -6.64
C MET A 101 13.61 -2.69 -5.74
N VAL A 102 13.95 -2.61 -4.46
CA VAL A 102 13.43 -3.48 -3.41
C VAL A 102 12.70 -2.60 -2.40
N VAL A 103 11.41 -2.87 -2.18
CA VAL A 103 10.60 -2.14 -1.19
C VAL A 103 10.11 -3.11 -0.14
N LEU A 104 10.49 -2.88 1.11
CA LEU A 104 10.06 -3.67 2.25
C LEU A 104 8.83 -3.05 2.89
N PHE A 105 7.76 -3.83 3.00
CA PHE A 105 6.55 -3.47 3.71
C PHE A 105 6.46 -4.30 5.00
N ASP A 106 7.08 -3.80 6.06
CA ASP A 106 7.02 -4.40 7.38
C ASP A 106 6.04 -3.64 8.29
N GLY A 107 5.84 -4.11 9.50
CA GLY A 107 5.01 -3.42 10.49
C GLY A 107 3.91 -4.30 11.08
N ARG A 108 3.01 -3.65 11.82
CA ARG A 108 1.92 -4.26 12.57
C ARG A 108 0.96 -5.05 11.70
N ASP A 109 0.33 -6.06 12.28
CA ASP A 109 -0.78 -6.75 11.63
C ASP A 109 -1.97 -5.81 11.46
N ALA A 110 -2.77 -6.06 10.42
CA ALA A 110 -3.86 -5.18 10.01
C ALA A 110 -3.48 -3.72 9.71
N SER A 111 -2.19 -3.35 9.67
CA SER A 111 -1.74 -1.97 9.40
C SER A 111 -1.99 -1.47 7.97
N GLY A 112 -2.40 -2.34 7.03
CA GLY A 112 -2.78 -1.91 5.67
C GLY A 112 -1.71 -2.13 4.61
N LYS A 113 -0.58 -2.81 4.91
CA LYS A 113 0.52 -3.14 3.98
C LYS A 113 0.04 -3.67 2.63
N GLY A 114 -0.58 -4.85 2.60
CA GLY A 114 -1.05 -5.46 1.36
C GLY A 114 -2.10 -4.64 0.60
N GLY A 115 -2.88 -3.77 1.31
CA GLY A 115 -3.78 -2.81 0.68
C GLY A 115 -3.05 -1.68 -0.02
N THR A 116 -1.93 -1.23 0.55
CA THR A 116 -1.05 -0.21 -0.04
C THR A 116 -0.30 -0.78 -1.22
N ILE A 117 0.30 -1.97 -1.09
CA ILE A 117 0.96 -2.68 -2.20
C ILE A 117 0.04 -2.75 -3.42
N ARG A 118 -1.20 -3.23 -3.26
CA ARG A 118 -2.18 -3.31 -4.36
C ARG A 118 -2.52 -1.95 -4.98
N ARG A 119 -2.45 -0.85 -4.23
CA ARG A 119 -2.69 0.50 -4.79
C ARG A 119 -1.46 1.04 -5.51
N VAL A 120 -0.26 0.77 -5.00
CA VAL A 120 1.02 1.10 -5.66
C VAL A 120 1.11 0.38 -7.01
N THR A 121 0.84 -0.92 -7.04
CA THR A 121 1.03 -1.74 -8.25
C THR A 121 -0.13 -1.71 -9.25
N ARG A 122 -1.25 -1.06 -8.92
CA ARG A 122 -2.54 -1.18 -9.62
C ARG A 122 -2.48 -0.99 -11.15
N TYR A 123 -1.62 -0.10 -11.62
CA TYR A 123 -1.50 0.24 -13.04
C TYR A 123 -0.07 0.03 -13.57
N MET A 124 0.80 -0.55 -12.77
CA MET A 124 2.16 -0.88 -13.17
C MET A 124 2.17 -2.08 -14.12
N ASN A 125 3.19 -2.18 -14.97
CA ASN A 125 3.40 -3.34 -15.82
C ASN A 125 3.77 -4.56 -14.96
N GLU A 126 2.91 -5.58 -14.95
CA GLU A 126 3.07 -6.79 -14.13
C GLU A 126 4.31 -7.61 -14.49
N LYS A 127 4.83 -7.47 -15.73
CA LYS A 127 6.07 -8.14 -16.16
C LYS A 127 7.33 -7.54 -15.51
N ARG A 128 7.21 -6.37 -14.88
CA ARG A 128 8.33 -5.61 -14.33
C ARG A 128 8.24 -5.37 -12.83
N TYR A 129 7.30 -6.01 -12.16
CA TYR A 129 7.28 -6.05 -10.70
C TYR A 129 6.83 -7.42 -10.19
N ARG A 130 7.22 -7.72 -8.96
CA ARG A 130 6.73 -8.87 -8.21
C ARG A 130 6.37 -8.48 -6.79
N VAL A 131 5.28 -9.06 -6.29
CA VAL A 131 4.91 -8.98 -4.88
C VAL A 131 5.28 -10.31 -4.23
N VAL A 132 6.15 -10.25 -3.23
CA VAL A 132 6.65 -11.42 -2.52
C VAL A 132 6.09 -11.43 -1.10
N ALA A 133 5.27 -12.44 -0.79
CA ALA A 133 4.70 -12.67 0.54
C ALA A 133 5.05 -14.09 0.98
N LEU A 134 6.15 -14.25 1.72
CA LEU A 134 6.62 -15.57 2.15
C LEU A 134 5.87 -16.02 3.41
N GLY A 135 5.29 -17.20 3.34
CA GLY A 135 4.67 -17.87 4.47
C GLY A 135 5.69 -18.37 5.53
N LYS A 136 5.24 -19.21 6.45
CA LYS A 136 6.11 -19.88 7.42
C LYS A 136 7.21 -20.67 6.69
N PRO A 137 8.49 -20.65 7.15
CA PRO A 137 9.56 -21.39 6.50
C PRO A 137 9.31 -22.90 6.60
N SER A 138 9.62 -23.65 5.53
CA SER A 138 9.59 -25.11 5.53
C SER A 138 10.61 -25.71 6.52
N LYS A 139 10.55 -27.02 6.76
CA LYS A 139 11.54 -27.72 7.60
C LYS A 139 12.96 -27.50 7.05
N HIS A 140 13.17 -27.62 5.74
CA HIS A 140 14.44 -27.35 5.08
C HIS A 140 14.90 -25.89 5.24
N GLN A 141 14.03 -24.94 4.95
CA GLN A 141 14.36 -23.52 5.07
C GLN A 141 14.73 -23.07 6.49
N LYS A 142 14.25 -23.80 7.54
CA LYS A 142 14.66 -23.55 8.93
C LYS A 142 16.11 -23.90 9.22
N THR A 143 16.73 -24.81 8.44
CA THR A 143 18.13 -25.20 8.56
C THR A 143 19.07 -24.33 7.74
N GLU A 144 18.54 -23.56 6.79
CA GLU A 144 19.29 -22.69 5.90
C GLU A 144 19.55 -21.29 6.51
N LEU A 145 20.39 -20.52 5.83
CA LEU A 145 20.61 -19.13 6.16
C LEU A 145 19.31 -18.34 5.94
N HIS A 146 18.82 -17.67 6.99
CA HIS A 146 17.53 -16.98 7.00
C HIS A 146 17.30 -16.04 5.80
N ILE A 147 18.33 -15.29 5.41
CA ILE A 147 18.25 -14.33 4.31
C ILE A 147 18.09 -14.99 2.94
N LYS A 148 18.57 -16.25 2.77
CA LYS A 148 18.56 -16.99 1.50
C LYS A 148 17.17 -17.00 0.87
N ARG A 149 16.13 -17.35 1.63
CA ARG A 149 14.77 -17.43 1.14
C ARG A 149 14.19 -16.11 0.60
N TYR A 150 14.81 -14.97 0.90
CA TYR A 150 14.43 -13.65 0.40
C TYR A 150 15.27 -13.26 -0.81
N ILE A 151 16.57 -13.58 -0.81
CA ILE A 151 17.50 -13.28 -1.91
C ILE A 151 17.05 -13.96 -3.21
N GLU A 152 16.52 -15.17 -3.15
CA GLU A 152 15.97 -15.91 -4.30
C GLU A 152 14.89 -15.14 -5.06
N HIS A 153 14.28 -14.14 -4.43
CA HIS A 153 13.24 -13.28 -4.99
C HIS A 153 13.73 -11.88 -5.35
N PHE A 154 15.04 -11.62 -5.33
CA PHE A 154 15.55 -10.28 -5.63
C PHE A 154 15.29 -9.88 -7.09
N PRO A 155 15.16 -8.56 -7.35
CA PRO A 155 14.83 -8.07 -8.68
C PRO A 155 15.98 -8.32 -9.66
N ARG A 156 15.62 -8.66 -10.87
CA ARG A 156 16.52 -8.55 -12.03
C ARG A 156 16.64 -7.09 -12.45
N ALA A 157 17.59 -6.81 -13.34
CA ALA A 157 17.74 -5.47 -13.90
C ALA A 157 16.42 -4.95 -14.49
N GLY A 158 16.04 -3.71 -14.10
CA GLY A 158 14.79 -3.09 -14.52
C GLY A 158 13.51 -3.55 -13.78
N GLU A 159 13.64 -4.39 -12.73
CA GLU A 159 12.51 -4.90 -11.96
C GLU A 159 12.34 -4.21 -10.61
N ILE A 160 11.10 -4.27 -10.11
CA ILE A 160 10.71 -3.84 -8.76
C ILE A 160 10.20 -5.06 -7.98
N VAL A 161 10.72 -5.28 -6.78
CA VAL A 161 10.19 -6.29 -5.86
C VAL A 161 9.65 -5.63 -4.60
N LEU A 162 8.39 -5.92 -4.28
CA LEU A 162 7.71 -5.45 -3.09
C LEU A 162 7.51 -6.64 -2.13
N PHE A 163 8.18 -6.59 -0.99
CA PHE A 163 8.03 -7.63 0.03
C PHE A 163 6.89 -7.28 1.00
N ASP A 164 5.79 -8.06 1.00
CA ASP A 164 4.79 -8.01 2.10
C ASP A 164 5.31 -8.86 3.26
N ARG A 165 5.98 -8.22 4.19
CA ARG A 165 6.89 -8.74 5.19
C ARG A 165 8.22 -9.24 4.58
N SER A 166 9.31 -8.86 5.23
CA SER A 166 10.67 -9.11 4.75
C SER A 166 11.47 -10.02 5.69
N TRP A 167 12.77 -10.07 5.46
CA TRP A 167 13.72 -10.71 6.38
C TRP A 167 13.67 -10.14 7.81
N TYR A 168 13.09 -8.97 8.00
CA TYR A 168 12.86 -8.38 9.32
C TYR A 168 11.80 -9.10 10.14
N ASN A 169 11.05 -10.07 9.58
CA ASN A 169 10.26 -11.02 10.36
C ASN A 169 11.06 -11.63 11.51
N ARG A 170 12.38 -11.90 11.30
CA ARG A 170 13.30 -12.42 12.33
C ARG A 170 13.45 -11.46 13.51
N ALA A 171 13.41 -10.14 13.28
CA ALA A 171 13.50 -9.13 14.32
C ALA A 171 12.15 -8.82 14.98
N LEU A 172 11.06 -9.09 14.30
CA LEU A 172 9.68 -8.76 14.69
C LEU A 172 8.90 -10.01 15.09
N VAL A 173 8.00 -10.47 14.22
CA VAL A 173 7.02 -11.52 14.53
C VAL A 173 7.67 -12.84 14.97
N GLU A 174 8.77 -13.25 14.33
CA GLU A 174 9.41 -14.52 14.70
C GLU A 174 9.97 -14.49 16.14
N ARG A 175 10.46 -13.33 16.57
CA ARG A 175 10.99 -13.19 17.93
C ARG A 175 9.88 -13.06 18.97
N VAL A 176 8.78 -12.39 18.66
CA VAL A 176 7.62 -12.25 19.54
C VAL A 176 6.93 -13.59 19.73
N MET A 177 6.67 -14.29 18.64
CA MET A 177 5.93 -15.58 18.63
C MET A 177 6.82 -16.79 18.97
N GLY A 178 8.08 -16.60 19.33
CA GLY A 178 8.97 -17.72 19.65
C GLY A 178 9.43 -18.58 18.46
N PHE A 179 9.19 -18.13 17.19
CA PHE A 179 9.56 -18.90 16.00
C PHE A 179 11.06 -18.88 15.70
N CYS A 180 11.82 -18.05 16.41
CA CYS A 180 13.28 -18.06 16.36
C CYS A 180 13.88 -17.96 17.76
N THR A 181 15.07 -18.55 17.96
CA THR A 181 15.82 -18.48 19.21
C THR A 181 16.41 -17.08 19.44
N ARG A 182 16.72 -16.76 20.70
CA ARG A 182 17.43 -15.51 21.08
C ARG A 182 18.77 -15.38 20.34
N LYS A 183 19.48 -16.51 20.12
CA LYS A 183 20.77 -16.56 19.40
C LYS A 183 20.58 -16.18 17.92
N GLN A 184 19.56 -16.74 17.25
CA GLN A 184 19.23 -16.43 15.86
C GLN A 184 18.83 -14.95 15.69
N TYR A 185 17.99 -14.41 16.57
CA TYR A 185 17.60 -13.01 16.59
C TYR A 185 18.82 -12.07 16.74
N LYS A 186 19.70 -12.31 17.75
CA LYS A 186 20.89 -11.49 17.96
C LYS A 186 21.85 -11.54 16.76
N ARG A 187 22.06 -12.74 16.18
CA ARG A 187 22.89 -12.93 15.00
C ARG A 187 22.32 -12.15 13.81
N PHE A 188 21.01 -12.19 13.60
CA PHE A 188 20.36 -11.44 12.55
C PHE A 188 20.59 -9.93 12.69
N LEU A 189 20.28 -9.34 13.82
CA LEU A 189 20.49 -7.90 14.04
C LEU A 189 21.94 -7.46 13.86
N LYS A 190 22.90 -8.31 14.22
CA LYS A 190 24.33 -8.02 14.03
C LYS A 190 24.75 -8.05 12.55
N LYS A 191 24.08 -8.89 11.73
CA LYS A 191 24.53 -9.16 10.36
C LYS A 191 23.67 -8.53 9.28
N VAL A 192 22.44 -8.11 9.57
CA VAL A 192 21.50 -7.60 8.55
C VAL A 192 22.05 -6.37 7.83
N PHE A 193 22.76 -5.49 8.52
CA PHE A 193 23.41 -4.33 7.91
C PHE A 193 24.34 -4.73 6.77
N PHE A 194 25.23 -5.71 7.00
CA PHE A 194 26.17 -6.20 5.99
C PHE A 194 25.46 -6.85 4.80
N TYR A 195 24.35 -7.58 5.04
CA TYR A 195 23.57 -8.14 3.95
C TYR A 195 22.95 -7.03 3.09
N GLU A 196 22.35 -6.02 3.72
CA GLU A 196 21.72 -4.91 3.01
C GLU A 196 22.79 -4.05 2.29
N GLN A 197 23.96 -3.85 2.87
CA GLN A 197 25.06 -3.16 2.23
C GLN A 197 25.50 -3.87 0.96
N ASN A 198 25.71 -5.19 1.01
CA ASN A 198 26.06 -5.98 -0.17
C ASN A 198 25.01 -5.90 -1.29
N PHE A 199 23.71 -5.70 -0.94
CA PHE A 199 22.68 -5.51 -1.96
C PHE A 199 22.78 -4.16 -2.68
N LEU A 200 23.40 -3.17 -2.06
CA LEU A 200 23.60 -1.83 -2.60
C LEU A 200 24.95 -1.66 -3.31
N GLU A 201 25.87 -2.62 -3.14
CA GLU A 201 27.21 -2.63 -3.77
C GLU A 201 27.18 -3.06 -5.24
N ASP A 202 26.19 -2.58 -6.00
CA ASP A 202 26.06 -2.82 -7.43
C ASP A 202 26.14 -1.52 -8.24
N GLU A 203 27.11 -0.68 -7.93
CA GLU A 203 27.33 0.62 -8.56
C GLU A 203 26.13 1.59 -8.41
N GLY A 204 25.38 1.47 -7.30
CA GLY A 204 24.19 2.31 -7.02
C GLY A 204 22.99 1.99 -7.91
N ARG A 205 22.95 0.82 -8.54
CA ARG A 205 21.83 0.38 -9.39
C ARG A 205 20.66 -0.19 -8.59
N THR A 206 20.88 -0.58 -7.33
CA THR A 206 19.81 -1.09 -6.45
C THR A 206 19.32 0.00 -5.48
N VAL A 207 18.02 0.22 -5.47
CA VAL A 207 17.32 1.07 -4.49
C VAL A 207 16.65 0.18 -3.46
N LEU A 208 17.00 0.32 -2.19
CA LEU A 208 16.36 -0.36 -1.06
C LEU A 208 15.56 0.65 -0.24
N LEU A 209 14.24 0.43 -0.14
CA LEU A 209 13.33 1.26 0.65
C LEU A 209 12.71 0.44 1.77
N LYS A 210 12.91 0.86 3.02
CA LYS A 210 12.41 0.15 4.21
C LYS A 210 11.26 0.90 4.85
N LEU A 211 10.05 0.32 4.81
CA LEU A 211 8.81 0.90 5.32
C LEU A 211 8.28 0.07 6.50
N TYR A 212 7.99 0.76 7.60
CA TYR A 212 7.31 0.16 8.74
C TYR A 212 5.93 0.78 8.92
N PHE A 213 4.88 0.01 8.67
CA PHE A 213 3.50 0.44 8.84
C PHE A 213 3.07 0.33 10.31
N SER A 214 2.81 1.47 10.92
CA SER A 214 2.36 1.61 12.29
C SER A 214 0.88 1.97 12.34
N VAL A 215 0.17 1.37 13.27
CA VAL A 215 -1.26 1.60 13.54
C VAL A 215 -1.45 1.58 15.05
N THR A 216 -2.36 2.38 15.59
CA THR A 216 -2.65 2.35 17.03
C THR A 216 -3.33 1.05 17.44
N LYS A 217 -3.27 0.72 18.73
CA LYS A 217 -3.86 -0.50 19.27
C LYS A 217 -5.38 -0.54 19.03
N GLU A 218 -6.04 0.60 19.23
CA GLU A 218 -7.47 0.77 19.04
C GLU A 218 -7.89 0.56 17.59
N GLU A 219 -7.16 1.18 16.63
CA GLU A 219 -7.44 1.04 15.21
C GLU A 219 -7.15 -0.39 14.72
N GLN A 220 -6.08 -1.02 15.23
CA GLN A 220 -5.80 -2.42 14.93
C GLN A 220 -6.94 -3.32 15.38
N ASN A 221 -7.45 -3.12 16.62
CA ASN A 221 -8.58 -3.88 17.15
C ASN A 221 -9.84 -3.70 16.30
N LYS A 222 -10.22 -2.46 15.95
CA LYS A 222 -11.33 -2.19 15.02
C LYS A 222 -11.18 -2.95 13.69
N ARG A 223 -9.94 -3.03 13.17
CA ARG A 223 -9.67 -3.75 11.91
C ARG A 223 -9.78 -5.26 12.08
N PHE A 224 -9.41 -5.82 13.23
CA PHE A 224 -9.58 -7.24 13.52
C PHE A 224 -11.05 -7.60 13.67
N GLU A 225 -11.82 -6.83 14.44
CA GLU A 225 -13.27 -7.05 14.57
C GLU A 225 -13.98 -6.99 13.20
N ARG A 226 -13.60 -6.02 12.35
CA ARG A 226 -14.14 -5.96 10.99
C ARG A 226 -13.75 -7.15 10.13
N ARG A 227 -12.56 -7.76 10.33
CA ARG A 227 -12.18 -9.01 9.63
C ARG A 227 -12.98 -10.20 10.12
N LYS A 228 -13.20 -10.30 11.42
CA LYS A 228 -13.96 -11.36 12.07
C LYS A 228 -15.41 -11.42 11.56
N ASN A 229 -16.02 -10.24 11.39
CA ASN A 229 -17.42 -10.07 11.02
C ASN A 229 -17.68 -10.02 9.50
N ASP A 230 -16.63 -10.00 8.66
CA ASP A 230 -16.74 -9.92 7.20
C ASP A 230 -16.31 -11.26 6.56
N PRO A 231 -17.24 -12.04 5.98
CA PRO A 231 -16.92 -13.33 5.35
C PRO A 231 -15.82 -13.24 4.29
N LEU A 232 -15.73 -12.11 3.57
CA LEU A 232 -14.72 -11.87 2.54
C LEU A 232 -13.35 -11.54 3.13
N ARG A 233 -13.24 -11.37 4.46
CA ARG A 233 -12.00 -10.99 5.16
C ARG A 233 -11.62 -11.96 6.27
N LYS A 234 -12.53 -12.82 6.69
CA LYS A 234 -12.31 -13.78 7.79
C LYS A 234 -11.09 -14.65 7.55
N TRP A 235 -10.82 -15.04 6.30
CA TRP A 235 -9.65 -15.84 5.92
C TRP A 235 -8.30 -15.14 6.17
N LYS A 236 -8.30 -13.82 6.40
CA LYS A 236 -7.09 -13.02 6.74
C LYS A 236 -6.78 -13.02 8.23
N LEU A 237 -7.66 -13.57 9.05
CA LEU A 237 -7.45 -13.64 10.48
C LEU A 237 -6.63 -14.90 10.80
N SER A 238 -5.41 -14.71 11.29
CA SER A 238 -4.49 -15.77 11.68
C SER A 238 -4.38 -15.90 13.21
N GLU A 239 -3.82 -17.00 13.68
CA GLU A 239 -3.49 -17.19 15.11
C GLU A 239 -2.58 -16.06 15.63
N VAL A 240 -1.65 -15.58 14.80
CA VAL A 240 -0.78 -14.44 15.16
C VAL A 240 -1.61 -13.15 15.34
N ASP A 241 -2.62 -12.92 14.50
CA ASP A 241 -3.50 -11.76 14.63
C ASP A 241 -4.29 -11.79 15.94
N LEU A 242 -4.73 -12.97 16.39
CA LEU A 242 -5.46 -13.14 17.66
C LEU A 242 -4.59 -12.77 18.87
N GLN A 243 -3.32 -13.16 18.85
CA GLN A 243 -2.36 -12.87 19.92
C GLN A 243 -1.72 -11.46 19.82
N ALA A 244 -1.86 -10.79 18.68
CA ALA A 244 -1.18 -9.51 18.43
C ALA A 244 -1.61 -8.39 19.40
N GLN A 245 -2.83 -8.41 19.93
CA GLN A 245 -3.33 -7.45 20.90
C GLN A 245 -2.77 -7.70 22.32
N GLU A 246 -2.64 -8.96 22.70
CA GLU A 246 -2.08 -9.37 23.99
C GLU A 246 -0.58 -9.10 24.03
N LEU A 247 0.11 -9.38 22.94
CA LEU A 247 1.56 -9.19 22.79
C LEU A 247 1.94 -7.78 22.29
N TRP A 248 1.04 -6.80 22.42
CA TRP A 248 1.24 -5.43 21.92
C TRP A 248 2.56 -4.82 22.35
N HIS A 249 2.87 -4.89 23.67
CA HIS A 249 4.09 -4.33 24.23
C HIS A 249 5.35 -5.03 23.72
N GLU A 250 5.32 -6.37 23.56
CA GLU A 250 6.45 -7.09 22.98
C GLU A 250 6.71 -6.69 21.53
N PHE A 251 5.66 -6.54 20.72
CA PHE A 251 5.81 -6.04 19.36
C PHE A 251 6.40 -4.62 19.34
N THR A 252 5.94 -3.72 20.23
CA THR A 252 6.46 -2.36 20.36
C THR A 252 7.94 -2.37 20.76
N LEU A 253 8.31 -3.19 21.73
CA LEU A 253 9.70 -3.35 22.15
C LEU A 253 10.59 -3.89 21.00
N ARG A 254 10.07 -4.84 20.19
CA ARG A 254 10.82 -5.35 19.03
C ARG A 254 10.97 -4.30 17.94
N LYS A 255 9.94 -3.51 17.66
CA LYS A 255 10.03 -2.33 16.77
C LYS A 255 11.15 -1.40 17.22
N PHE A 256 11.15 -1.00 18.49
CA PHE A 256 12.19 -0.13 19.02
C PHE A 256 13.61 -0.71 18.85
N LYS A 257 13.81 -2.00 19.22
CA LYS A 257 15.11 -2.67 19.09
C LYS A 257 15.55 -2.84 17.64
N MET A 258 14.63 -3.14 16.75
CA MET A 258 14.88 -3.22 15.31
C MET A 258 15.33 -1.87 14.77
N LEU A 259 14.56 -0.81 14.98
CA LEU A 259 14.91 0.53 14.53
C LEU A 259 16.26 0.99 15.10
N LYS A 260 16.48 0.82 16.41
CA LYS A 260 17.76 1.18 17.05
C LYS A 260 18.97 0.46 16.45
N GLY A 261 18.79 -0.79 16.03
CA GLY A 261 19.89 -1.62 15.50
C GLY A 261 20.08 -1.59 14.00
N THR A 262 19.11 -1.06 13.23
CA THR A 262 19.11 -1.21 11.77
C THR A 262 18.69 0.04 10.97
N HIS A 263 18.33 1.13 11.66
CA HIS A 263 18.14 2.43 11.03
C HIS A 263 19.50 3.12 10.92
N THR A 264 19.88 3.51 9.70
CA THR A 264 21.10 4.28 9.42
C THR A 264 20.80 5.33 8.35
N GLN A 265 21.68 6.31 8.18
CA GLN A 265 21.53 7.30 7.10
C GLN A 265 21.59 6.66 5.72
N LEU A 266 22.42 5.63 5.53
CA LEU A 266 22.55 4.92 4.25
C LEU A 266 21.32 4.06 3.95
N MET A 267 20.71 3.45 4.96
CA MET A 267 19.58 2.53 4.84
C MET A 267 18.48 2.90 5.85
N PRO A 268 17.81 4.04 5.63
CA PRO A 268 16.82 4.55 6.58
C PRO A 268 15.54 3.72 6.62
N TRP A 269 14.95 3.63 7.80
CA TRP A 269 13.57 3.23 7.99
C TRP A 269 12.65 4.44 7.90
N TYR A 270 11.53 4.27 7.22
CA TYR A 270 10.42 5.21 7.24
C TYR A 270 9.22 4.56 7.92
N ILE A 271 8.67 5.26 8.90
CA ILE A 271 7.49 4.81 9.65
C ILE A 271 6.27 5.44 8.99
N ILE A 272 5.34 4.61 8.55
CA ILE A 272 4.09 5.06 7.93
C ILE A 272 2.98 4.97 8.97
N ARG A 273 2.48 6.11 9.44
CA ARG A 273 1.30 6.18 10.31
C ARG A 273 0.07 5.84 9.48
N SER A 274 -0.56 4.71 9.73
CA SER A 274 -1.54 4.11 8.84
C SER A 274 -2.93 3.95 9.45
N ASN A 275 -3.27 4.74 10.47
CA ASN A 275 -4.64 4.83 10.98
C ASN A 275 -5.59 5.26 9.85
N ASP A 276 -5.24 6.31 9.12
CA ASP A 276 -5.87 6.62 7.84
C ASP A 276 -5.18 5.84 6.71
N LYS A 277 -5.95 4.96 6.07
CA LYS A 277 -5.43 4.11 4.99
C LYS A 277 -5.22 4.87 3.69
N HIS A 278 -6.00 5.91 3.45
CA HIS A 278 -5.90 6.69 2.22
C HIS A 278 -4.65 7.56 2.26
N LEU A 279 -4.46 8.32 3.33
CA LEU A 279 -3.26 9.12 3.55
C LEU A 279 -2.00 8.24 3.54
N ALA A 280 -2.00 7.11 4.25
CA ALA A 280 -0.87 6.19 4.24
C ALA A 280 -0.51 5.68 2.83
N ARG A 281 -1.50 5.41 1.97
CA ARG A 281 -1.28 4.99 0.57
C ARG A 281 -0.68 6.11 -0.27
N ARG A 282 -1.25 7.31 -0.19
CA ARG A 282 -0.78 8.48 -0.92
C ARG A 282 0.66 8.81 -0.54
N GLU A 283 0.93 8.90 0.75
CA GLU A 283 2.26 9.27 1.26
C GLU A 283 3.31 8.17 0.98
N THR A 284 2.91 6.89 1.01
CA THR A 284 3.78 5.79 0.57
C THR A 284 4.13 5.91 -0.91
N MET A 285 3.18 6.26 -1.79
CA MET A 285 3.47 6.49 -3.22
C MET A 285 4.45 7.64 -3.42
N LYS A 286 4.25 8.77 -2.72
CA LYS A 286 5.19 9.89 -2.76
C LYS A 286 6.59 9.49 -2.31
N LEU A 287 6.70 8.73 -1.22
CA LEU A 287 7.97 8.25 -0.70
C LEU A 287 8.70 7.33 -1.69
N ILE A 288 7.99 6.39 -2.32
CA ILE A 288 8.54 5.54 -3.38
C ILE A 288 9.01 6.39 -4.57
N LEU A 289 8.19 7.36 -5.01
CA LEU A 289 8.53 8.25 -6.12
C LEU A 289 9.71 9.20 -5.82
N ASN A 290 9.97 9.47 -4.55
CA ASN A 290 11.12 10.27 -4.10
C ASN A 290 12.41 9.47 -3.97
N SER A 291 12.33 8.13 -3.92
CA SER A 291 13.50 7.26 -3.71
C SER A 291 14.40 7.14 -4.95
N VAL A 292 13.91 7.56 -6.12
CA VAL A 292 14.69 7.54 -7.37
C VAL A 292 14.30 8.73 -8.25
N GLY A 293 15.29 9.39 -8.86
CA GLY A 293 15.03 10.38 -9.90
C GLY A 293 14.64 9.69 -11.21
N TYR A 294 13.61 10.18 -11.91
CA TYR A 294 13.14 9.63 -13.18
C TYR A 294 12.73 10.73 -14.16
N ILE A 295 12.84 10.43 -15.46
CA ILE A 295 12.55 11.36 -16.54
C ILE A 295 11.02 11.55 -16.66
N GLY A 296 10.60 12.81 -16.92
CA GLY A 296 9.19 13.15 -17.12
C GLY A 296 8.38 13.25 -15.82
N ARG A 297 9.05 13.39 -14.67
CA ARG A 297 8.41 13.66 -13.38
C ARG A 297 7.59 14.95 -13.48
N SER A 298 6.35 14.91 -13.01
CA SER A 298 5.44 16.05 -13.01
C SER A 298 6.00 17.22 -12.18
N ARG A 299 5.95 18.43 -12.73
CA ARG A 299 6.27 19.67 -11.99
C ARG A 299 5.06 20.24 -11.26
N LYS A 300 3.85 19.77 -11.57
CA LYS A 300 2.57 20.25 -11.00
C LYS A 300 2.11 19.46 -9.79
N LEU A 301 2.63 18.24 -9.62
CA LEU A 301 2.21 17.34 -8.54
C LEU A 301 3.08 17.53 -7.29
N ASN A 302 2.45 17.63 -6.13
CA ASN A 302 3.18 17.74 -4.87
C ASN A 302 3.69 16.38 -4.41
N PHE A 303 5.01 16.21 -4.38
CA PHE A 303 5.68 15.00 -3.91
C PHE A 303 6.19 15.11 -2.46
N THR A 304 6.04 16.25 -1.81
CA THR A 304 6.43 16.39 -0.39
C THR A 304 5.57 15.47 0.46
N THR A 305 6.23 14.63 1.25
CA THR A 305 5.51 13.73 2.17
C THR A 305 5.04 14.51 3.40
N ASP A 306 3.87 14.14 3.91
CA ASP A 306 3.33 14.68 5.14
C ASP A 306 4.15 14.15 6.33
N PRO A 307 4.79 15.03 7.13
CA PRO A 307 5.63 14.64 8.28
C PRO A 307 4.84 14.03 9.44
N GLU A 308 3.52 14.14 9.47
CA GLU A 308 2.67 13.46 10.46
C GLU A 308 2.37 12.01 10.05
N ILE A 309 2.47 11.70 8.75
CA ILE A 309 2.19 10.37 8.19
C ILE A 309 3.49 9.60 7.94
N VAL A 310 4.52 10.27 7.40
CA VAL A 310 5.83 9.66 7.11
C VAL A 310 6.87 10.19 8.09
N ILE A 311 7.29 9.36 9.01
CA ILE A 311 8.23 9.71 10.07
C ILE A 311 9.55 8.98 9.83
N SER A 312 10.68 9.68 9.98
CA SER A 312 12.00 9.02 9.95
C SER A 312 12.20 8.08 11.13
N GLY A 313 13.00 7.04 10.97
CA GLY A 313 13.34 6.12 12.06
C GLY A 313 13.99 6.81 13.25
N ASP A 314 14.80 7.87 13.04
CA ASP A 314 15.41 8.65 14.12
C ASP A 314 14.35 9.40 14.94
N ARG A 315 13.43 10.10 14.26
CA ARG A 315 12.32 10.80 14.93
C ARG A 315 11.46 9.82 15.73
N GLU A 316 11.15 8.66 15.13
CA GLU A 316 10.38 7.61 15.82
C GLU A 316 11.09 7.08 17.06
N LEU A 317 12.40 6.82 16.97
CA LEU A 317 13.19 6.41 18.13
C LEU A 317 13.18 7.47 19.25
N GLN A 318 13.24 8.76 18.91
CA GLN A 318 13.14 9.85 19.88
C GLN A 318 11.76 9.87 20.54
N LEU A 319 10.68 9.76 19.77
CA LEU A 319 9.31 9.70 20.28
C LEU A 319 9.11 8.51 21.22
N MET A 320 9.52 7.32 20.83
CA MET A 320 9.42 6.10 21.65
C MET A 320 10.23 6.22 22.96
N LYS A 321 11.42 6.82 22.93
CA LYS A 321 12.21 7.08 24.15
C LYS A 321 11.51 8.09 25.08
N LYS A 322 10.92 9.17 24.52
CA LYS A 322 10.16 10.16 25.30
C LYS A 322 8.95 9.52 25.96
N GLN A 323 8.23 8.68 25.25
CA GLN A 323 7.07 7.93 25.78
C GLN A 323 7.49 7.00 26.91
N LYS A 324 8.59 6.25 26.74
CA LYS A 324 9.11 5.38 27.80
C LYS A 324 9.47 6.15 29.07
N ARG A 325 10.08 7.34 28.93
CA ARG A 325 10.40 8.20 30.10
C ARG A 325 9.14 8.69 30.81
N LYS A 326 8.08 8.99 30.05
CA LYS A 326 6.83 9.54 30.59
C LYS A 326 5.91 8.46 31.19
N PHE A 327 5.84 7.29 30.57
CA PHE A 327 4.84 6.25 30.90
C PHE A 327 5.46 4.93 31.38
N GLY A 328 6.79 4.84 31.52
CA GLY A 328 7.49 3.61 31.94
C GLY A 328 7.70 2.58 30.86
N GLU A 329 6.97 2.69 29.70
CA GLU A 329 7.03 1.73 28.60
C GLU A 329 7.09 2.42 27.23
N TYR A 330 7.51 1.64 26.22
CA TYR A 330 7.43 2.11 24.83
C TYR A 330 5.98 2.01 24.34
N SER A 331 5.50 3.05 23.66
CA SER A 331 4.23 3.01 22.92
C SER A 331 4.42 3.27 21.42
N ASP A 332 3.40 3.00 20.63
CA ASP A 332 3.39 3.11 19.16
C ASP A 332 2.54 4.31 18.74
#